data_72fa6a794faa70979eff60347410d489
#
_entry.id   72fa6a794faa70979eff60347410d489
#
_cell.length_a   1.000
_cell.length_b   1.000
_cell.length_c   1.000
_cell.angle_alpha   90.00
_cell.angle_beta   90.00
_cell.angle_gamma   90.00
#
_symmetry.space_group_name_H-M   'P 1'
#
loop_
_entity.id
_entity.type
_entity.pdbx_description
1 polymer ?
#
loop_
_entity_poly.entity_id
_entity_poly.type
_entity_poly.pdbx_seq_one_letter_code
_entity_poly.pdbx_strand_id
1 'polypeptide(L)'
;KIPGSSIAYWVSKNVYNSFDEMSIGQVANLCQGLSTTDNNKYVRTWEEVSIDKIRFNCSSLSDAKASNGVWFPFNKGGSFRKWYGNNDLVVNYYNDGEEIKTSVLKKYTYLNTPDFVVKNTKYYFKECLTWSALSSGDFSIRYSKQGAICADKGQGLFASRDLMDYSCGLLNSVVAKLYLSMVSPTLDYNCGY
;
A
#
# COMPACT_ATOMS: atom_id res chain seq x y z
N LYS A 1 12.08 23.24 -7.18
CA LYS A 1 11.58 22.76 -8.49
C LYS A 1 10.52 21.71 -8.24
N ILE A 2 9.34 21.79 -8.89
CA ILE A 2 8.29 20.77 -8.73
C ILE A 2 8.83 19.41 -9.16
N PRO A 3 8.69 18.35 -8.33
CA PRO A 3 9.10 17.00 -8.70
C PRO A 3 8.43 16.53 -10.02
N GLY A 4 9.15 15.77 -10.84
CA GLY A 4 8.67 15.37 -12.15
C GLY A 4 8.67 16.46 -13.22
N SER A 5 9.15 17.67 -12.90
CA SER A 5 9.19 18.83 -13.80
C SER A 5 7.83 19.23 -14.38
N SER A 6 6.74 18.96 -13.65
CA SER A 6 5.37 19.31 -14.04
C SER A 6 5.22 20.83 -14.24
N ILE A 7 4.46 21.22 -15.27
CA ILE A 7 4.16 22.62 -15.55
C ILE A 7 2.92 23.01 -14.73
N ALA A 8 3.11 23.90 -13.75
CA ALA A 8 2.05 24.38 -12.87
C ALA A 8 2.10 25.90 -12.74
N TYR A 9 1.92 26.63 -13.86
CA TYR A 9 2.01 28.09 -13.93
C TYR A 9 0.91 28.84 -13.15
N TRP A 10 -0.12 28.14 -12.73
CA TRP A 10 -1.27 28.69 -11.97
C TRP A 10 -1.04 28.75 -10.46
N VAL A 11 0.05 28.18 -9.95
CA VAL A 11 0.31 28.16 -8.50
C VAL A 11 1.10 29.39 -8.06
N SER A 12 0.88 29.80 -6.80
CA SER A 12 1.64 30.91 -6.21
C SER A 12 3.10 30.53 -5.98
N LYS A 13 3.96 31.54 -5.89
CA LYS A 13 5.39 31.37 -5.59
C LYS A 13 5.60 30.66 -4.24
N ASN A 14 4.73 30.85 -3.24
CA ASN A 14 4.83 30.20 -1.94
C ASN A 14 4.57 28.69 -2.05
N VAL A 15 3.56 28.27 -2.82
CA VAL A 15 3.30 26.86 -3.09
C VAL A 15 4.47 26.23 -3.86
N TYR A 16 5.05 26.97 -4.83
CA TYR A 16 6.22 26.48 -5.55
C TYR A 16 7.44 26.28 -4.63
N ASN A 17 7.71 27.22 -3.74
CA ASN A 17 8.84 27.16 -2.81
C ASN A 17 8.68 26.04 -1.77
N SER A 18 7.45 25.66 -1.40
CA SER A 18 7.23 24.57 -0.42
C SER A 18 7.68 23.19 -0.91
N PHE A 19 7.94 23.00 -2.20
CA PHE A 19 8.55 21.77 -2.71
C PHE A 19 10.06 21.65 -2.38
N ASP A 20 10.69 22.73 -1.89
CA ASP A 20 12.07 22.71 -1.43
C ASP A 20 12.17 22.34 0.07
N GLU A 21 11.02 22.22 0.76
CA GLU A 21 10.93 21.79 2.15
C GLU A 21 10.96 20.25 2.29
N MET A 22 10.97 19.78 3.54
CA MET A 22 11.04 18.36 3.87
C MET A 22 9.85 17.57 3.30
N SER A 23 10.13 16.52 2.52
CA SER A 23 9.12 15.66 1.96
C SER A 23 8.71 14.52 2.91
N ILE A 24 7.51 13.95 2.73
CA ILE A 24 7.04 12.79 3.50
C ILE A 24 8.00 11.59 3.33
N GLY A 25 8.58 11.40 2.14
CA GLY A 25 9.53 10.32 1.90
C GLY A 25 10.84 10.41 2.69
N GLN A 26 11.17 11.56 3.29
CA GLN A 26 12.33 11.72 4.16
C GLN A 26 12.04 11.32 5.61
N VAL A 27 10.78 11.29 6.03
CA VAL A 27 10.37 11.01 7.41
C VAL A 27 9.56 9.73 7.57
N ALA A 28 9.07 9.15 6.48
CA ALA A 28 8.28 7.93 6.46
C ALA A 28 8.76 6.95 5.38
N ASN A 29 8.50 5.67 5.55
CA ASN A 29 8.77 4.67 4.53
C ASN A 29 7.53 4.46 3.67
N LEU A 30 7.61 4.83 2.40
CA LEU A 30 6.57 4.63 1.41
C LEU A 30 6.93 3.43 0.54
N CYS A 31 6.06 2.43 0.43
CA CYS A 31 6.41 1.26 -0.36
C CYS A 31 5.21 0.52 -0.95
N GLN A 32 5.50 -0.14 -2.06
CA GLN A 32 4.66 -1.18 -2.63
C GLN A 32 4.81 -2.47 -1.82
N GLY A 33 3.79 -3.31 -1.83
CA GLY A 33 3.84 -4.63 -1.21
C GLY A 33 3.74 -5.78 -2.22
N LEU A 34 2.97 -6.78 -1.87
CA LEU A 34 2.78 -8.01 -2.60
C LEU A 34 2.04 -7.81 -3.93
N SER A 35 2.62 -8.29 -5.02
CA SER A 35 1.88 -8.58 -6.24
C SER A 35 1.62 -10.09 -6.31
N THR A 36 0.36 -10.50 -6.39
CA THR A 36 0.00 -11.92 -6.41
C THR A 36 0.24 -12.58 -7.77
N THR A 37 0.37 -11.77 -8.83
CA THR A 37 0.44 -12.19 -10.25
C THR A 37 -0.77 -12.98 -10.76
N ASP A 38 -1.62 -13.48 -9.87
CA ASP A 38 -2.89 -14.16 -10.16
C ASP A 38 -3.89 -13.89 -9.01
N ASN A 39 -4.66 -12.82 -9.17
CA ASN A 39 -5.65 -12.45 -8.16
C ASN A 39 -6.79 -13.48 -8.05
N ASN A 40 -7.19 -14.07 -9.17
CA ASN A 40 -8.29 -15.05 -9.17
C ASN A 40 -7.94 -16.28 -8.37
N LYS A 41 -6.67 -16.61 -8.25
CA LYS A 41 -6.19 -17.72 -7.46
C LYS A 41 -5.96 -17.35 -5.99
N TYR A 42 -5.32 -16.21 -5.73
CA TYR A 42 -4.76 -15.89 -4.41
C TYR A 42 -5.54 -14.86 -3.62
N VAL A 43 -6.54 -14.19 -4.20
CA VAL A 43 -7.32 -13.15 -3.51
C VAL A 43 -8.79 -13.52 -3.45
N ARG A 44 -9.42 -13.30 -2.30
CA ARG A 44 -10.86 -13.50 -2.06
C ARG A 44 -11.40 -12.34 -1.23
N THR A 45 -12.71 -12.19 -1.21
CA THR A 45 -13.34 -11.48 -0.11
C THR A 45 -13.32 -12.38 1.13
N TRP A 46 -13.25 -11.77 2.32
CA TRP A 46 -13.18 -12.56 3.56
C TRP A 46 -14.39 -13.47 3.76
N GLU A 47 -15.54 -13.14 3.16
CA GLU A 47 -16.78 -13.91 3.20
C GLU A 47 -16.74 -15.17 2.33
N GLU A 48 -15.86 -15.23 1.33
CA GLU A 48 -15.71 -16.37 0.42
C GLU A 48 -14.87 -17.51 1.00
N VAL A 49 -14.26 -17.29 2.17
CA VAL A 49 -13.33 -18.25 2.78
C VAL A 49 -13.75 -18.60 4.21
N SER A 50 -13.32 -19.76 4.67
CA SER A 50 -13.62 -20.19 6.03
C SER A 50 -12.94 -19.30 7.07
N ILE A 51 -13.71 -18.76 8.02
CA ILE A 51 -13.25 -17.78 9.03
C ILE A 51 -12.14 -18.35 9.93
N ASP A 52 -12.17 -19.65 10.21
CA ASP A 52 -11.16 -20.36 11.00
C ASP A 52 -9.79 -20.40 10.32
N LYS A 53 -9.73 -20.19 8.99
CA LYS A 53 -8.49 -20.10 8.20
C LYS A 53 -7.95 -18.69 8.03
N ILE A 54 -8.70 -17.67 8.48
CA ILE A 54 -8.24 -16.27 8.42
C ILE A 54 -7.48 -15.93 9.71
N ARG A 55 -6.41 -15.14 9.59
CA ARG A 55 -5.70 -14.54 10.73
C ARG A 55 -5.66 -13.02 10.57
N PHE A 56 -6.42 -12.32 11.43
CA PHE A 56 -6.61 -10.87 11.34
C PHE A 56 -5.54 -10.05 12.07
N ASN A 57 -4.83 -10.63 13.03
CA ASN A 57 -4.03 -9.87 14.00
C ASN A 57 -2.55 -10.30 14.06
N CYS A 58 -2.03 -10.94 13.01
CA CYS A 58 -0.61 -11.28 12.97
C CYS A 58 0.26 -10.01 13.07
N SER A 59 1.36 -10.10 13.79
CA SER A 59 2.29 -8.98 14.04
C SER A 59 3.53 -9.02 13.16
N SER A 60 3.82 -10.19 12.58
CA SER A 60 5.03 -10.44 11.80
C SER A 60 4.88 -11.65 10.88
N LEU A 61 5.83 -11.83 9.97
CA LEU A 61 5.93 -13.03 9.13
C LEU A 61 6.09 -14.32 9.97
N SER A 62 6.88 -14.27 11.04
CA SER A 62 7.08 -15.41 11.94
C SER A 62 5.79 -15.77 12.67
N ASP A 63 5.05 -14.79 13.15
CA ASP A 63 3.76 -14.98 13.79
C ASP A 63 2.73 -15.56 12.80
N ALA A 64 2.65 -14.99 11.60
CA ALA A 64 1.78 -15.50 10.53
C ALA A 64 2.08 -16.96 10.18
N LYS A 65 3.36 -17.33 10.07
CA LYS A 65 3.80 -18.71 9.81
C LYS A 65 3.44 -19.66 10.96
N ALA A 66 3.68 -19.24 12.21
CA ALA A 66 3.36 -20.04 13.40
C ALA A 66 1.84 -20.24 13.59
N SER A 67 1.01 -19.32 13.10
CA SER A 67 -0.45 -19.37 13.24
C SER A 67 -1.11 -20.45 12.40
N ASN A 68 -0.41 -21.07 11.44
CA ASN A 68 -0.98 -21.94 10.40
C ASN A 68 -2.17 -21.32 9.66
N GLY A 69 -2.26 -19.98 9.62
CA GLY A 69 -3.26 -19.27 8.86
C GLY A 69 -3.04 -19.42 7.35
N VAL A 70 -4.13 -19.48 6.61
CA VAL A 70 -4.09 -19.55 5.14
C VAL A 70 -4.33 -18.17 4.53
N TRP A 71 -5.29 -17.46 5.09
CA TRP A 71 -5.76 -16.18 4.58
C TRP A 71 -5.43 -15.05 5.53
N PHE A 72 -4.97 -13.95 4.99
CA PHE A 72 -4.59 -12.75 5.75
C PHE A 72 -5.19 -11.50 5.12
N PRO A 73 -5.61 -10.49 5.91
CA PRO A 73 -6.12 -9.24 5.38
C PRO A 73 -5.19 -8.62 4.33
N PHE A 74 -5.76 -8.10 3.25
CA PHE A 74 -5.02 -7.65 2.10
C PHE A 74 -5.43 -6.24 1.66
N ASN A 75 -4.55 -5.27 1.88
CA ASN A 75 -4.73 -3.89 1.45
C ASN A 75 -4.42 -3.75 -0.04
N LYS A 76 -5.40 -3.97 -0.90
CA LYS A 76 -5.24 -3.93 -2.36
C LYS A 76 -5.64 -2.59 -2.99
N GLY A 77 -6.07 -1.64 -2.21
CA GLY A 77 -6.71 -0.42 -2.67
C GLY A 77 -8.23 -0.59 -2.73
N GLY A 78 -8.88 0.07 -3.68
CA GLY A 78 -10.34 0.02 -3.85
C GLY A 78 -10.93 1.40 -4.06
N SER A 79 -12.25 1.54 -3.82
CA SER A 79 -12.99 2.78 -4.00
C SER A 79 -12.49 3.92 -3.10
N PHE A 80 -12.83 5.16 -3.46
CA PHE A 80 -12.52 6.34 -2.65
C PHE A 80 -13.13 6.21 -1.25
N ARG A 81 -12.26 6.13 -0.24
CA ARG A 81 -12.61 6.16 1.19
C ARG A 81 -11.49 6.83 1.96
N LYS A 82 -11.82 7.83 2.75
CA LYS A 82 -10.91 8.49 3.69
C LYS A 82 -10.96 7.80 5.05
N TRP A 83 -9.89 7.91 5.79
CA TRP A 83 -9.73 7.54 7.21
C TRP A 83 -9.70 6.03 7.46
N TYR A 84 -10.68 5.27 6.99
CA TYR A 84 -10.82 3.83 7.23
C TYR A 84 -11.65 3.15 6.13
N GLY A 85 -11.42 1.85 5.87
CA GLY A 85 -12.21 1.02 4.96
C GLY A 85 -11.41 0.32 3.88
N ASN A 86 -12.10 -0.33 2.93
CA ASN A 86 -11.58 -1.23 1.91
C ASN A 86 -10.84 -2.44 2.54
N ASN A 87 -11.43 -3.03 3.58
CA ASN A 87 -10.89 -4.16 4.33
C ASN A 87 -11.56 -5.49 3.95
N ASP A 88 -12.11 -5.57 2.75
CA ASP A 88 -12.96 -6.69 2.32
C ASP A 88 -12.14 -7.88 1.78
N LEU A 89 -10.85 -7.66 1.48
CA LEU A 89 -10.02 -8.66 0.80
C LEU A 89 -9.08 -9.37 1.75
N VAL A 90 -8.87 -10.65 1.45
CA VAL A 90 -7.84 -11.50 2.04
C VAL A 90 -6.99 -12.13 0.95
N VAL A 91 -5.72 -12.38 1.26
CA VAL A 91 -4.77 -13.04 0.38
C VAL A 91 -4.32 -14.37 0.96
N ASN A 92 -4.24 -15.40 0.13
CA ASN A 92 -3.60 -16.65 0.50
C ASN A 92 -2.09 -16.44 0.60
N TYR A 93 -1.60 -16.38 1.83
CA TYR A 93 -0.17 -16.24 2.13
C TYR A 93 0.32 -17.35 3.07
N TYR A 94 -0.27 -18.55 2.92
CA TYR A 94 0.10 -19.74 3.68
C TYR A 94 1.59 -20.03 3.57
N ASN A 95 2.19 -20.44 4.69
CA ASN A 95 3.61 -20.78 4.79
C ASN A 95 4.53 -19.71 4.16
N ASP A 96 4.33 -18.44 4.57
CA ASP A 96 5.11 -17.31 4.04
C ASP A 96 4.95 -17.11 2.52
N GLY A 97 3.77 -17.39 1.99
CA GLY A 97 3.45 -17.20 0.57
C GLY A 97 4.20 -18.15 -0.37
N GLU A 98 4.57 -19.33 0.09
CA GLU A 98 5.38 -20.31 -0.65
C GLU A 98 4.81 -20.60 -2.05
N GLU A 99 3.48 -20.75 -2.17
CA GLU A 99 2.84 -21.01 -3.44
C GLU A 99 2.94 -19.83 -4.41
N ILE A 100 2.76 -18.59 -3.92
CA ILE A 100 2.94 -17.37 -4.72
C ILE A 100 4.40 -17.28 -5.19
N LYS A 101 5.35 -17.43 -4.28
CA LYS A 101 6.80 -17.38 -4.59
C LYS A 101 7.19 -18.39 -5.64
N THR A 102 6.73 -19.63 -5.50
CA THR A 102 6.97 -20.70 -6.47
C THR A 102 6.34 -20.41 -7.84
N SER A 103 5.10 -19.92 -7.84
CA SER A 103 4.40 -19.54 -9.08
C SER A 103 5.08 -18.39 -9.82
N VAL A 104 5.61 -17.41 -9.08
CA VAL A 104 6.39 -16.29 -9.64
C VAL A 104 7.64 -16.80 -10.35
N LEU A 105 8.43 -17.65 -9.69
CA LEU A 105 9.67 -18.19 -10.26
C LEU A 105 9.41 -19.10 -11.48
N LYS A 106 8.30 -19.83 -11.47
CA LYS A 106 7.86 -20.62 -12.65
C LYS A 106 7.44 -19.75 -13.82
N LYS A 107 6.76 -18.64 -13.54
CA LYS A 107 6.23 -17.73 -14.57
C LYS A 107 7.33 -16.84 -15.16
N TYR A 108 8.25 -16.40 -14.34
CA TYR A 108 9.34 -15.49 -14.71
C TYR A 108 10.69 -16.19 -14.58
N THR A 109 10.98 -17.08 -15.52
CA THR A 109 12.17 -17.96 -15.48
C THR A 109 13.52 -17.26 -15.47
N TYR A 110 13.54 -15.96 -15.78
CA TYR A 110 14.73 -15.08 -15.70
C TYR A 110 14.99 -14.53 -14.30
N LEU A 111 14.06 -14.72 -13.34
CA LEU A 111 14.24 -14.29 -11.96
C LEU A 111 14.88 -15.38 -11.12
N ASN A 112 15.89 -15.01 -10.33
CA ASN A 112 16.54 -15.89 -9.36
C ASN A 112 15.80 -15.87 -7.99
N THR A 113 15.09 -14.79 -7.68
CA THR A 113 14.35 -14.61 -6.43
C THR A 113 12.95 -14.06 -6.71
N PRO A 114 11.95 -14.28 -5.84
CA PRO A 114 10.61 -13.74 -6.00
C PRO A 114 10.50 -12.24 -5.62
N ASP A 115 11.59 -11.61 -5.16
CA ASP A 115 11.59 -10.28 -4.52
C ASP A 115 11.10 -9.15 -5.43
N PHE A 116 11.20 -9.34 -6.74
CA PHE A 116 10.65 -8.41 -7.73
C PHE A 116 9.12 -8.28 -7.62
N VAL A 117 8.46 -9.32 -7.13
CA VAL A 117 7.00 -9.43 -7.03
C VAL A 117 6.54 -9.46 -5.58
N VAL A 118 7.27 -10.16 -4.71
CA VAL A 118 7.02 -10.26 -3.27
C VAL A 118 7.89 -9.22 -2.56
N LYS A 119 7.46 -7.95 -2.66
CA LYS A 119 8.26 -6.79 -2.24
C LYS A 119 8.06 -6.46 -0.77
N ASN A 120 9.09 -5.90 -0.15
CA ASN A 120 9.02 -5.20 1.13
C ASN A 120 8.40 -6.03 2.27
N THR A 121 8.68 -7.32 2.31
CA THR A 121 8.13 -8.28 3.29
C THR A 121 8.35 -7.88 4.74
N LYS A 122 9.39 -7.07 5.04
CA LYS A 122 9.67 -6.52 6.37
C LYS A 122 8.55 -5.62 6.93
N TYR A 123 7.64 -5.14 6.06
CA TYR A 123 6.50 -4.31 6.42
C TYR A 123 5.17 -5.09 6.47
N TYR A 124 5.15 -6.36 6.10
CA TYR A 124 3.94 -7.17 6.19
C TYR A 124 3.48 -7.28 7.64
N PHE A 125 2.18 -7.25 7.82
CA PHE A 125 1.48 -7.34 9.10
C PHE A 125 1.66 -6.13 10.03
N LYS A 126 2.42 -5.11 9.64
CA LYS A 126 2.56 -3.89 10.44
C LYS A 126 1.41 -2.93 10.18
N GLU A 127 1.05 -2.15 11.21
CA GLU A 127 0.13 -1.04 11.01
C GLU A 127 0.72 -0.01 10.06
N CYS A 128 -0.15 0.64 9.29
CA CYS A 128 0.26 1.62 8.29
C CYS A 128 -0.89 2.53 7.87
N LEU A 129 -0.56 3.55 7.11
CA LEU A 129 -1.55 4.18 6.24
C LEU A 129 -1.49 3.53 4.86
N THR A 130 -2.64 3.32 4.22
CA THR A 130 -2.72 2.70 2.89
C THR A 130 -3.57 3.51 1.94
N TRP A 131 -3.23 3.49 0.66
CA TRP A 131 -4.00 4.17 -0.39
C TRP A 131 -4.08 3.31 -1.66
N SER A 132 -4.98 3.68 -2.56
CA SER A 132 -5.07 3.08 -3.88
C SER A 132 -4.10 3.79 -4.82
N ALA A 133 -3.06 3.09 -5.30
CA ALA A 133 -2.09 3.66 -6.24
C ALA A 133 -2.73 4.00 -7.59
N LEU A 134 -3.80 3.32 -7.97
CA LEU A 134 -4.58 3.61 -9.17
C LEU A 134 -6.01 3.93 -8.77
N SER A 135 -6.50 5.11 -9.12
CA SER A 135 -7.85 5.57 -8.79
C SER A 135 -8.40 6.47 -9.89
N SER A 136 -9.65 6.23 -10.28
CA SER A 136 -10.39 7.12 -11.18
C SER A 136 -10.97 8.36 -10.47
N GLY A 137 -10.82 8.44 -9.16
CA GLY A 137 -11.28 9.53 -8.30
C GLY A 137 -10.15 10.25 -7.60
N ASP A 138 -10.51 11.07 -6.63
CA ASP A 138 -9.56 11.77 -5.79
C ASP A 138 -8.68 10.79 -4.99
N PHE A 139 -7.48 11.27 -4.61
CA PHE A 139 -6.63 10.57 -3.66
C PHE A 139 -7.31 10.46 -2.30
N SER A 140 -7.15 9.31 -1.66
CA SER A 140 -7.58 9.10 -0.27
C SER A 140 -6.68 8.11 0.42
N ILE A 141 -6.34 8.41 1.67
CA ILE A 141 -5.51 7.55 2.51
C ILE A 141 -6.30 7.07 3.73
N ARG A 142 -6.03 5.86 4.16
CA ARG A 142 -6.76 5.14 5.21
C ARG A 142 -5.79 4.53 6.20
N TYR A 143 -6.18 4.51 7.45
CA TYR A 143 -5.49 3.74 8.48
C TYR A 143 -5.79 2.25 8.33
N SER A 144 -4.77 1.44 8.35
CA SER A 144 -4.83 -0.01 8.39
C SER A 144 -4.17 -0.53 9.66
N LYS A 145 -4.94 -1.27 10.44
CA LYS A 145 -4.44 -1.93 11.66
C LYS A 145 -3.36 -2.96 11.31
N GLN A 146 -2.60 -3.33 12.34
CA GLN A 146 -1.74 -4.51 12.32
C GLN A 146 -2.50 -5.74 11.81
N GLY A 147 -1.84 -6.62 11.05
CA GLY A 147 -2.39 -7.88 10.57
C GLY A 147 -2.64 -7.94 9.07
N ALA A 148 -2.43 -6.85 8.34
CA ALA A 148 -2.63 -6.81 6.89
C ALA A 148 -1.31 -6.84 6.11
N ILE A 149 -1.40 -7.36 4.87
CA ILE A 149 -0.35 -7.26 3.86
C ILE A 149 -0.75 -6.16 2.87
N CYS A 150 0.13 -5.19 2.61
CA CYS A 150 -0.07 -4.22 1.55
C CYS A 150 0.21 -4.86 0.18
N ALA A 151 -0.60 -4.47 -0.82
CA ALA A 151 -0.41 -4.89 -2.20
C ALA A 151 0.50 -3.92 -3.00
N ASP A 152 0.79 -4.29 -4.24
CA ASP A 152 1.45 -3.43 -5.22
C ASP A 152 0.61 -2.19 -5.57
N LYS A 153 -0.73 -2.34 -5.60
CA LYS A 153 -1.69 -1.26 -5.88
C LYS A 153 -2.41 -0.72 -4.64
N GLY A 154 -2.26 -1.36 -3.49
CA GLY A 154 -2.63 -0.86 -2.18
C GLY A 154 -1.38 -0.57 -1.37
N GLN A 155 -0.74 0.55 -1.66
CA GLN A 155 0.58 0.89 -1.13
C GLN A 155 0.49 1.36 0.33
N GLY A 156 1.62 1.30 1.04
CA GLY A 156 1.70 1.60 2.45
C GLY A 156 2.68 2.71 2.81
N LEU A 157 2.30 3.52 3.80
CA LEU A 157 3.14 4.47 4.51
C LEU A 157 3.36 3.96 5.94
N PHE A 158 4.61 3.78 6.30
CA PHE A 158 5.04 3.25 7.60
C PHE A 158 5.90 4.28 8.32
N ALA A 159 5.48 4.67 9.52
CA ALA A 159 6.13 5.69 10.34
C ALA A 159 5.79 5.48 11.83
N SER A 160 6.21 6.38 12.71
CA SER A 160 5.69 6.46 14.08
C SER A 160 4.19 6.75 14.08
N ARG A 161 3.51 6.37 15.16
CA ARG A 161 2.06 6.58 15.28
C ARG A 161 1.68 8.04 15.10
N ASP A 162 2.35 8.96 15.77
CA ASP A 162 2.08 10.39 15.70
C ASP A 162 2.23 10.93 14.28
N LEU A 163 3.26 10.47 13.56
CA LEU A 163 3.47 10.88 12.18
C LEU A 163 2.43 10.29 11.23
N MET A 164 1.97 9.06 11.47
CA MET A 164 0.86 8.47 10.71
C MET A 164 -0.44 9.24 10.94
N ASP A 165 -0.78 9.59 12.17
CA ASP A 165 -1.99 10.34 12.51
C ASP A 165 -1.97 11.73 11.84
N TYR A 166 -0.84 12.44 11.93
CA TYR A 166 -0.63 13.71 11.23
C TYR A 166 -0.76 13.55 9.70
N SER A 167 -0.05 12.56 9.14
CA SER A 167 -0.06 12.31 7.69
C SER A 167 -1.44 11.91 7.19
N CYS A 168 -2.21 11.16 7.98
CA CYS A 168 -3.59 10.81 7.64
C CYS A 168 -4.47 12.05 7.51
N GLY A 169 -4.35 13.00 8.44
CA GLY A 169 -5.04 14.29 8.38
C GLY A 169 -4.61 15.13 7.17
N LEU A 170 -3.32 15.32 7.02
CA LEU A 170 -2.73 16.14 5.95
C LEU A 170 -3.08 15.59 4.55
N LEU A 171 -2.82 14.29 4.30
CA LEU A 171 -3.00 13.68 2.99
C LEU A 171 -4.46 13.52 2.57
N ASN A 172 -5.40 13.57 3.51
CA ASN A 172 -6.84 13.62 3.22
C ASN A 172 -7.39 15.05 3.06
N SER A 173 -6.56 16.08 3.21
CA SER A 173 -6.95 17.48 3.13
C SER A 173 -7.05 17.99 1.69
N VAL A 174 -7.71 19.15 1.52
CA VAL A 174 -7.76 19.87 0.24
C VAL A 174 -6.38 20.40 -0.18
N VAL A 175 -5.51 20.64 0.79
CA VAL A 175 -4.12 21.08 0.53
C VAL A 175 -3.35 19.97 -0.18
N ALA A 176 -3.39 18.74 0.35
CA ALA A 176 -2.74 17.61 -0.31
C ALA A 176 -3.30 17.34 -1.71
N LYS A 177 -4.63 17.47 -1.88
CA LYS A 177 -5.26 17.36 -3.21
C LYS A 177 -4.66 18.37 -4.20
N LEU A 178 -4.43 19.63 -3.77
CA LEU A 178 -3.80 20.64 -4.60
C LEU A 178 -2.38 20.23 -5.01
N TYR A 179 -1.55 19.78 -4.06
CA TYR A 179 -0.18 19.35 -4.34
C TYR A 179 -0.14 18.13 -5.27
N LEU A 180 -0.98 17.13 -5.01
CA LEU A 180 -1.08 15.92 -5.85
C LEU A 180 -1.51 16.24 -7.28
N SER A 181 -2.40 17.22 -7.49
CA SER A 181 -2.80 17.64 -8.83
C SER A 181 -1.66 18.24 -9.65
N MET A 182 -0.59 18.72 -8.99
CA MET A 182 0.60 19.26 -9.64
C MET A 182 1.63 18.17 -9.98
N VAL A 183 1.84 17.21 -9.05
CA VAL A 183 2.90 16.21 -9.19
C VAL A 183 2.40 14.92 -9.88
N SER A 184 1.13 14.61 -9.74
CA SER A 184 0.49 13.44 -10.36
C SER A 184 -0.82 13.85 -11.06
N PRO A 185 -0.73 14.49 -12.23
CA PRO A 185 -1.91 14.91 -12.98
C PRO A 185 -2.68 13.73 -13.59
N THR A 186 -2.16 12.53 -13.47
CA THR A 186 -2.78 11.27 -13.90
C THR A 186 -3.48 10.58 -12.72
N LEU A 187 -4.15 9.47 -12.99
CA LEU A 187 -4.86 8.65 -12.00
C LEU A 187 -3.92 7.73 -11.19
N ASP A 188 -2.61 7.89 -11.30
CA ASP A 188 -1.61 6.99 -10.71
C ASP A 188 -0.84 7.69 -9.58
N TYR A 189 -1.08 7.26 -8.35
CA TYR A 189 -0.48 7.76 -7.11
C TYR A 189 0.58 6.80 -6.57
N ASN A 190 1.55 6.40 -7.39
CA ASN A 190 2.62 5.50 -6.96
C ASN A 190 3.61 6.17 -5.99
N CYS A 191 4.15 5.40 -5.05
CA CYS A 191 5.12 5.84 -4.04
C CYS A 191 6.53 6.15 -4.59
N GLY A 192 6.68 6.42 -5.84
CA GLY A 192 7.97 6.75 -6.48
C GLY A 192 8.04 8.16 -7.05
N TYR A 193 7.06 8.99 -6.75
CA TYR A 193 6.97 10.38 -7.23
C TYR A 193 7.29 11.36 -6.13
#